data_05d138b02442cdf279c62b97808b98c3
#
_entry.id   05d138b02442cdf279c62b97808b98c3
#
_cell.length_a   1.000
_cell.length_b   1.000
_cell.length_c   1.000
_cell.angle_alpha   90.00
_cell.angle_beta   90.00
_cell.angle_gamma   90.00
#
_symmetry.space_group_name_H-M   'P 1'
#
loop_
_entity.id
_entity.type
_entity.pdbx_description
1 polymer ?
#
loop_
_entity_poly.entity_id
_entity_poly.type
_entity_poly.pdbx_seq_one_letter_code
_entity_poly.pdbx_strand_id
1 'polypeptide(L)'
;MKLEKKFKSVLPRKKKKKGLEQINKLKALVLSFAVGNDSLSDLDSLNRDKLFQEIIEGNCSSTSMGDFLRSFDNRHIERFQEALIEFAIELRFALYPGDRKFILAMDSTPHKHFGKKMEGLAFNYKNFWCLDSQNAYDQYGISYLFDLRPGNIFSGNQSELWVHNIFKRIPKSCERWFRADSAYSKHEMFRALQAKEVKFAIVLKDNIGGYVTKL
;
A
#
# COMPACT_ATOMS: atom_id res chain seq x y z
N MET A 1 -1.16 -21.88 6.54
CA MET A 1 -1.87 -20.62 6.81
C MET A 1 -2.29 -20.00 5.47
N LYS A 2 -3.51 -19.46 5.34
CA LYS A 2 -4.03 -18.89 4.06
C LYS A 2 -3.16 -17.76 3.48
N LEU A 3 -2.47 -17.00 4.35
CA LEU A 3 -1.57 -15.90 4.00
C LEU A 3 -0.44 -16.33 3.06
N GLU A 4 0.31 -17.36 3.42
CA GLU A 4 1.44 -17.84 2.60
C GLU A 4 1.01 -18.24 1.19
N LYS A 5 -0.13 -18.97 1.09
CA LYS A 5 -0.67 -19.40 -0.19
C LYS A 5 -1.03 -18.20 -1.08
N LYS A 6 -1.61 -17.14 -0.50
CA LYS A 6 -2.00 -15.93 -1.21
C LYS A 6 -0.77 -15.20 -1.78
N PHE A 7 0.22 -14.93 -0.94
CA PHE A 7 1.41 -14.19 -1.38
C PHE A 7 2.35 -15.03 -2.25
N LYS A 8 2.49 -16.34 -2.01
CA LYS A 8 3.37 -17.20 -2.82
C LYS A 8 3.05 -17.15 -4.32
N SER A 9 1.78 -16.96 -4.69
CA SER A 9 1.34 -16.92 -6.09
C SER A 9 1.68 -15.62 -6.82
N VAL A 10 1.95 -14.54 -6.09
CA VAL A 10 2.20 -13.20 -6.65
C VAL A 10 3.67 -12.77 -6.56
N LEU A 11 4.50 -13.54 -5.84
CA LEU A 11 5.93 -13.26 -5.76
C LEU A 11 6.66 -13.65 -7.06
N PRO A 12 7.77 -12.96 -7.38
CA PRO A 12 8.65 -13.32 -8.48
C PRO A 12 9.15 -14.77 -8.35
N ARG A 13 9.29 -15.45 -9.45
CA ARG A 13 9.82 -16.82 -9.45
C ARG A 13 11.28 -16.85 -8.98
N LYS A 14 11.61 -17.83 -8.16
CA LYS A 14 13.00 -18.09 -7.75
C LYS A 14 13.85 -18.51 -8.97
N LYS A 15 14.90 -17.76 -9.25
CA LYS A 15 15.81 -18.05 -10.38
C LYS A 15 16.83 -19.13 -10.08
N LYS A 16 17.29 -19.27 -8.82
CA LYS A 16 18.31 -20.23 -8.39
C LYS A 16 17.67 -21.44 -7.70
N LYS A 17 18.14 -22.65 -7.97
CA LYS A 17 17.67 -23.88 -7.30
C LYS A 17 17.99 -23.88 -5.80
N LYS A 18 19.15 -23.34 -5.41
CA LYS A 18 19.58 -23.24 -4.00
C LYS A 18 19.15 -21.91 -3.38
N GLY A 19 19.17 -21.86 -2.04
CA GLY A 19 18.85 -20.66 -1.26
C GLY A 19 17.39 -20.58 -0.82
N LEU A 20 17.07 -19.56 -0.04
CA LEU A 20 15.78 -19.35 0.60
C LEU A 20 14.63 -19.19 -0.42
N GLU A 21 13.45 -19.73 -0.11
CA GLU A 21 12.25 -19.53 -0.92
C GLU A 21 11.77 -18.08 -0.86
N GLN A 22 11.12 -17.60 -1.93
CA GLN A 22 10.69 -16.20 -2.03
C GLN A 22 9.70 -15.81 -0.93
N ILE A 23 8.81 -16.73 -0.55
CA ILE A 23 7.86 -16.50 0.55
C ILE A 23 8.59 -16.34 1.90
N ASN A 24 9.68 -17.09 2.12
CA ASN A 24 10.45 -17.00 3.33
C ASN A 24 11.30 -15.72 3.37
N LYS A 25 11.73 -15.19 2.22
CA LYS A 25 12.31 -13.85 2.12
C LYS A 25 11.29 -12.76 2.46
N LEU A 26 10.03 -12.90 2.00
CA LEU A 26 8.96 -11.98 2.40
C LEU A 26 8.72 -12.04 3.91
N LYS A 27 8.70 -13.24 4.52
CA LYS A 27 8.63 -13.39 5.99
C LYS A 27 9.79 -12.67 6.69
N ALA A 28 11.01 -12.86 6.19
CA ALA A 28 12.20 -12.21 6.74
C ALA A 28 12.10 -10.69 6.72
N LEU A 29 11.59 -10.12 5.62
CA LEU A 29 11.38 -8.67 5.48
C LEU A 29 10.33 -8.17 6.47
N VAL A 30 9.19 -8.85 6.58
CA VAL A 30 8.10 -8.49 7.51
C VAL A 30 8.57 -8.56 8.95
N LEU A 31 9.29 -9.63 9.33
CA LEU A 31 9.84 -9.77 10.68
C LEU A 31 10.86 -8.70 10.99
N SER A 32 11.73 -8.36 10.02
CA SER A 32 12.71 -7.28 10.18
C SER A 32 12.03 -5.94 10.51
N PHE A 33 10.99 -5.57 9.78
CA PHE A 33 10.22 -4.36 10.11
C PHE A 33 9.48 -4.46 11.45
N ALA A 34 8.94 -5.65 11.78
CA ALA A 34 8.23 -5.85 13.04
C ALA A 34 9.10 -5.66 14.30
N VAL A 35 10.40 -5.90 14.19
CA VAL A 35 11.36 -5.64 15.28
C VAL A 35 12.01 -4.25 15.22
N GLY A 36 11.54 -3.38 14.31
CA GLY A 36 11.96 -1.99 14.21
C GLY A 36 13.19 -1.74 13.34
N ASN A 37 13.64 -2.71 12.55
CA ASN A 37 14.72 -2.51 11.61
C ASN A 37 14.28 -1.67 10.42
N ASP A 38 15.16 -0.81 9.91
CA ASP A 38 14.90 0.09 8.78
C ASP A 38 15.89 -0.11 7.62
N SER A 39 16.89 -0.96 7.80
CA SER A 39 17.94 -1.25 6.82
C SER A 39 18.01 -2.74 6.46
N LEU A 40 18.34 -3.05 5.21
CA LEU A 40 18.59 -4.42 4.79
C LEU A 40 19.77 -5.06 5.50
N SER A 41 20.75 -4.27 5.92
CA SER A 41 21.92 -4.75 6.68
C SER A 41 21.55 -5.34 8.04
N ASP A 42 20.43 -4.92 8.63
CA ASP A 42 19.96 -5.42 9.92
C ASP A 42 19.56 -6.89 9.88
N LEU A 43 19.18 -7.39 8.68
CA LEU A 43 18.92 -8.81 8.45
C LEU A 43 20.14 -9.68 8.78
N ASP A 44 21.37 -9.18 8.55
CA ASP A 44 22.58 -9.93 8.83
C ASP A 44 22.77 -10.13 10.33
N SER A 45 22.26 -9.20 11.15
CA SER A 45 22.20 -9.35 12.61
C SER A 45 21.07 -10.29 13.04
N LEU A 46 19.88 -10.21 12.44
CA LEU A 46 18.76 -11.10 12.71
C LEU A 46 19.07 -12.57 12.38
N ASN A 47 19.92 -12.82 11.42
CA ASN A 47 20.36 -14.19 11.11
C ASN A 47 21.12 -14.90 12.26
N ARG A 48 21.45 -14.21 13.34
CA ARG A 48 22.02 -14.83 14.56
C ARG A 48 20.95 -15.36 15.50
N ASP A 49 19.70 -14.93 15.34
CA ASP A 49 18.57 -15.39 16.13
C ASP A 49 18.04 -16.72 15.58
N LYS A 50 18.02 -17.75 16.44
CA LYS A 50 17.56 -19.10 16.07
C LYS A 50 16.07 -19.14 15.76
N LEU A 51 15.24 -18.39 16.50
CA LEU A 51 13.81 -18.35 16.26
C LEU A 51 13.51 -17.70 14.91
N PHE A 52 14.23 -16.62 14.58
CA PHE A 52 14.13 -16.00 13.25
C PHE A 52 14.46 -17.00 12.14
N GLN A 53 15.58 -17.73 12.28
CA GLN A 53 15.98 -18.76 11.31
C GLN A 53 14.94 -19.88 11.15
N GLU A 54 14.34 -20.33 12.25
CA GLU A 54 13.27 -21.33 12.23
C GLU A 54 12.03 -20.83 11.49
N ILE A 55 11.58 -19.60 11.75
CA ILE A 55 10.39 -19.02 11.12
C ILE A 55 10.57 -18.84 9.61
N ILE A 56 11.76 -18.41 9.17
CA ILE A 56 12.07 -18.21 7.75
C ILE A 56 12.62 -19.47 7.06
N GLU A 57 12.82 -20.57 7.80
CA GLU A 57 13.36 -21.84 7.30
C GLU A 57 14.78 -21.69 6.69
N GLY A 58 15.64 -20.89 7.33
CA GLY A 58 17.02 -20.69 6.89
C GLY A 58 17.60 -19.32 7.22
N ASN A 59 18.48 -18.82 6.36
CA ASN A 59 19.14 -17.52 6.51
C ASN A 59 18.83 -16.60 5.33
N CYS A 60 18.64 -15.32 5.59
CA CYS A 60 18.41 -14.29 4.58
C CYS A 60 19.40 -13.14 4.73
N SER A 61 20.48 -13.14 3.95
CA SER A 61 21.44 -12.03 3.94
C SER A 61 20.84 -10.77 3.30
N SER A 62 21.37 -9.61 3.69
CA SER A 62 21.05 -8.31 3.09
C SER A 62 21.17 -8.32 1.56
N THR A 63 22.24 -8.92 1.01
CA THR A 63 22.43 -9.10 -0.43
C THR A 63 21.31 -9.94 -1.07
N SER A 64 20.96 -11.08 -0.44
CA SER A 64 19.87 -11.95 -0.93
C SER A 64 18.52 -11.27 -0.91
N MET A 65 18.26 -10.42 0.09
CA MET A 65 17.07 -9.60 0.17
C MET A 65 17.07 -8.51 -0.92
N GLY A 66 18.19 -7.84 -1.13
CA GLY A 66 18.33 -6.86 -2.20
C GLY A 66 18.05 -7.46 -3.59
N ASP A 67 18.55 -8.68 -3.86
CA ASP A 67 18.25 -9.40 -5.11
C ASP A 67 16.75 -9.77 -5.22
N PHE A 68 16.13 -10.14 -4.10
CA PHE A 68 14.70 -10.42 -4.05
C PHE A 68 13.88 -9.17 -4.39
N LEU A 69 14.15 -8.04 -3.77
CA LEU A 69 13.43 -6.78 -4.03
C LEU A 69 13.62 -6.31 -5.49
N ARG A 70 14.83 -6.39 -6.04
CA ARG A 70 15.10 -6.06 -7.45
C ARG A 70 14.47 -7.03 -8.47
N SER A 71 13.97 -8.17 -8.03
CA SER A 71 13.31 -9.14 -8.92
C SER A 71 11.85 -8.81 -9.25
N PHE A 72 11.26 -7.82 -8.56
CA PHE A 72 9.90 -7.35 -8.85
C PHE A 72 9.90 -6.47 -10.10
N ASP A 73 8.94 -6.71 -10.97
CA ASP A 73 8.53 -5.81 -12.06
C ASP A 73 7.15 -5.22 -11.77
N ASN A 74 6.66 -4.34 -12.63
CA ASN A 74 5.37 -3.66 -12.45
C ASN A 74 4.20 -4.65 -12.29
N ARG A 75 4.21 -5.78 -13.02
CA ARG A 75 3.16 -6.81 -12.90
C ARG A 75 3.17 -7.49 -11.53
N HIS A 76 4.37 -7.74 -11.00
CA HIS A 76 4.50 -8.29 -9.64
C HIS A 76 4.00 -7.30 -8.61
N ILE A 77 4.32 -6.01 -8.76
CA ILE A 77 3.88 -4.94 -7.85
C ILE A 77 2.35 -4.83 -7.86
N GLU A 78 1.72 -4.76 -9.02
CA GLU A 78 0.26 -4.69 -9.17
C GLU A 78 -0.43 -5.90 -8.50
N ARG A 79 0.01 -7.12 -8.81
CA ARG A 79 -0.56 -8.35 -8.23
C ARG A 79 -0.33 -8.44 -6.72
N PHE A 80 0.83 -7.98 -6.25
CA PHE A 80 1.14 -7.93 -4.84
C PHE A 80 0.25 -6.94 -4.11
N GLN A 81 0.02 -5.75 -4.69
CA GLN A 81 -0.90 -4.75 -4.13
C GLN A 81 -2.34 -5.28 -4.09
N GLU A 82 -2.80 -5.99 -5.11
CA GLU A 82 -4.12 -6.64 -5.06
C GLU A 82 -4.22 -7.68 -3.94
N ALA A 83 -3.18 -8.51 -3.77
CA ALA A 83 -3.13 -9.48 -2.69
C ALA A 83 -3.12 -8.83 -1.30
N LEU A 84 -2.45 -7.67 -1.15
CA LEU A 84 -2.47 -6.87 0.08
C LEU A 84 -3.86 -6.32 0.38
N ILE A 85 -4.57 -5.76 -0.61
CA ILE A 85 -5.95 -5.29 -0.44
C ILE A 85 -6.85 -6.43 0.05
N GLU A 86 -6.77 -7.60 -0.58
CA GLU A 86 -7.57 -8.76 -0.18
C GLU A 86 -7.22 -9.23 1.24
N PHE A 87 -5.93 -9.25 1.56
CA PHE A 87 -5.49 -9.62 2.91
C PHE A 87 -5.96 -8.62 3.96
N ALA A 88 -5.84 -7.31 3.68
CA ALA A 88 -6.29 -6.25 4.58
C ALA A 88 -7.80 -6.36 4.86
N ILE A 89 -8.61 -6.68 3.83
CA ILE A 89 -10.05 -6.90 3.97
C ILE A 89 -10.34 -8.14 4.85
N GLU A 90 -9.66 -9.26 4.58
CA GLU A 90 -9.82 -10.47 5.41
C GLU A 90 -9.42 -10.20 6.87
N LEU A 91 -8.31 -9.50 7.08
CA LEU A 91 -7.84 -9.11 8.42
C LEU A 91 -8.85 -8.21 9.13
N ARG A 92 -9.36 -7.19 8.43
CA ARG A 92 -10.37 -6.26 8.96
C ARG A 92 -11.60 -7.00 9.49
N PHE A 93 -12.17 -7.89 8.69
CA PHE A 93 -13.38 -8.63 9.09
C PHE A 93 -13.11 -9.74 10.10
N ALA A 94 -11.89 -10.25 10.18
CA ALA A 94 -11.47 -11.18 11.22
C ALA A 94 -11.30 -10.49 12.59
N LEU A 95 -10.71 -9.28 12.61
CA LEU A 95 -10.49 -8.51 13.85
C LEU A 95 -11.76 -7.82 14.35
N TYR A 96 -12.65 -7.39 13.44
CA TYR A 96 -13.86 -6.62 13.77
C TYR A 96 -15.10 -7.20 13.09
N PRO A 97 -15.51 -8.43 13.44
CA PRO A 97 -16.57 -9.16 12.71
C PRO A 97 -17.97 -8.54 12.87
N GLY A 98 -18.20 -7.77 13.94
CA GLY A 98 -19.49 -7.12 14.23
C GLY A 98 -19.65 -5.74 13.60
N ASP A 99 -18.57 -5.13 13.12
CA ASP A 99 -18.65 -3.77 12.59
C ASP A 99 -19.13 -3.77 11.12
N ARG A 100 -20.25 -3.12 10.90
CA ARG A 100 -20.90 -2.97 9.59
C ARG A 100 -20.57 -1.65 8.90
N LYS A 101 -19.69 -0.82 9.47
CA LYS A 101 -19.25 0.45 8.88
C LYS A 101 -17.81 0.35 8.42
N PHE A 102 -17.57 0.67 7.16
CA PHE A 102 -16.25 0.72 6.56
C PHE A 102 -15.96 2.14 6.07
N ILE A 103 -14.97 2.79 6.68
CA ILE A 103 -14.56 4.16 6.34
C ILE A 103 -13.14 4.08 5.77
N LEU A 104 -12.99 4.36 4.48
CA LEU A 104 -11.68 4.48 3.84
C LEU A 104 -11.24 5.94 3.85
N ALA A 105 -10.07 6.21 4.41
CA ALA A 105 -9.39 7.49 4.29
C ALA A 105 -8.23 7.35 3.31
N MET A 106 -8.08 8.32 2.41
CA MET A 106 -6.98 8.37 1.45
C MET A 106 -6.27 9.70 1.52
N ASP A 107 -4.93 9.65 1.50
CA ASP A 107 -4.08 10.83 1.50
C ASP A 107 -2.76 10.53 0.79
N SER A 108 -2.01 11.57 0.42
CA SER A 108 -0.67 11.45 -0.12
C SER A 108 0.36 12.10 0.78
N THR A 109 1.54 11.49 0.85
CA THR A 109 2.63 11.96 1.69
C THR A 109 3.91 12.13 0.87
N PRO A 110 4.46 13.35 0.77
CA PRO A 110 5.74 13.56 0.12
C PRO A 110 6.89 13.16 1.06
N HIS A 111 7.76 12.29 0.57
CA HIS A 111 8.97 11.82 1.26
C HIS A 111 10.19 12.59 0.78
N LYS A 112 10.61 13.60 1.53
CA LYS A 112 11.77 14.44 1.20
C LYS A 112 13.03 13.58 1.11
N HIS A 113 13.80 13.80 0.05
CA HIS A 113 15.08 13.12 -0.17
C HIS A 113 16.18 14.09 -0.58
N PHE A 114 17.39 13.87 -0.07
CA PHE A 114 18.53 14.77 -0.31
C PHE A 114 19.44 14.30 -1.45
N GLY A 115 19.36 13.03 -1.86
CA GLY A 115 20.08 12.49 -3.03
C GLY A 115 19.38 12.84 -4.33
N LYS A 116 20.13 12.88 -5.45
CA LYS A 116 19.57 13.20 -6.78
C LYS A 116 19.53 12.01 -7.74
N LYS A 117 19.94 10.82 -7.30
CA LYS A 117 20.11 9.64 -8.16
C LYS A 117 19.03 8.57 -8.00
N MET A 118 18.05 8.80 -7.12
CA MET A 118 16.97 7.84 -6.89
C MET A 118 15.98 7.89 -8.05
N GLU A 119 15.56 6.74 -8.56
CA GLU A 119 14.54 6.63 -9.58
C GLU A 119 13.20 7.20 -9.07
N GLY A 120 12.51 7.97 -9.90
CA GLY A 120 11.25 8.62 -9.54
C GLY A 120 11.39 9.88 -8.68
N LEU A 121 12.62 10.23 -8.25
CA LEU A 121 12.83 11.46 -7.49
C LEU A 121 12.52 12.68 -8.36
N ALA A 122 11.62 13.53 -7.89
CA ALA A 122 11.19 14.72 -8.61
C ALA A 122 10.98 15.90 -7.67
N PHE A 123 11.02 17.11 -8.24
CA PHE A 123 10.78 18.35 -7.51
C PHE A 123 9.28 18.60 -7.40
N ASN A 124 8.77 18.73 -6.21
CA ASN A 124 7.33 18.90 -5.96
C ASN A 124 6.91 20.37 -5.90
N TYR A 125 5.59 20.62 -5.81
CA TYR A 125 5.03 21.96 -5.68
C TYR A 125 5.39 22.68 -4.38
N LYS A 126 5.91 21.96 -3.37
CA LYS A 126 6.41 22.52 -2.11
C LYS A 126 7.91 22.88 -2.16
N ASN A 127 8.49 22.89 -3.37
CA ASN A 127 9.86 23.29 -3.64
C ASN A 127 10.95 22.41 -2.98
N PHE A 128 10.76 21.08 -2.97
CA PHE A 128 11.82 20.14 -2.57
C PHE A 128 11.79 18.85 -3.37
N TRP A 129 12.93 18.17 -3.43
CA TRP A 129 13.07 16.86 -4.07
C TRP A 129 12.45 15.77 -3.17
N CYS A 130 11.57 14.96 -3.74
CA CYS A 130 10.89 13.89 -3.01
C CYS A 130 10.44 12.74 -3.91
N LEU A 131 10.09 11.64 -3.28
CA LEU A 131 9.10 10.70 -3.76
C LEU A 131 7.76 11.04 -3.11
N ASP A 132 6.65 10.61 -3.69
CA ASP A 132 5.33 10.70 -3.10
C ASP A 132 4.77 9.32 -2.83
N SER A 133 4.01 9.13 -1.76
CA SER A 133 3.24 7.92 -1.56
C SER A 133 1.76 8.24 -1.45
N GLN A 134 0.93 7.48 -2.18
CA GLN A 134 -0.51 7.48 -1.97
C GLN A 134 -0.88 6.39 -0.99
N ASN A 135 -1.60 6.74 0.06
CA ASN A 135 -1.92 5.86 1.17
C ASN A 135 -3.43 5.76 1.35
N ALA A 136 -3.93 4.58 1.71
CA ALA A 136 -5.32 4.40 2.09
C ALA A 136 -5.44 3.51 3.32
N TYR A 137 -6.19 3.97 4.32
CA TYR A 137 -6.41 3.29 5.60
C TYR A 137 -7.88 3.27 5.96
N ASP A 138 -8.30 2.27 6.72
CA ASP A 138 -9.62 2.30 7.35
C ASP A 138 -9.59 3.02 8.71
N GLN A 139 -10.76 3.06 9.39
CA GLN A 139 -10.93 3.69 10.70
C GLN A 139 -10.12 3.02 11.83
N TYR A 140 -9.57 1.84 11.60
CA TYR A 140 -8.74 1.10 12.56
C TYR A 140 -7.24 1.19 12.21
N GLY A 141 -6.88 1.93 11.17
CA GLY A 141 -5.50 2.07 10.71
C GLY A 141 -4.98 0.89 9.88
N ILE A 142 -5.87 -0.01 9.45
CA ILE A 142 -5.47 -1.09 8.54
C ILE A 142 -5.18 -0.46 7.16
N SER A 143 -3.98 -0.69 6.64
CA SER A 143 -3.54 -0.18 5.34
C SER A 143 -4.07 -1.05 4.20
N TYR A 144 -4.68 -0.39 3.20
CA TYR A 144 -5.18 -1.00 1.96
C TYR A 144 -4.36 -0.63 0.75
N LEU A 145 -3.63 0.47 0.84
CA LEU A 145 -2.81 0.98 -0.24
C LEU A 145 -1.56 1.65 0.31
N PHE A 146 -0.44 1.35 -0.30
CA PHE A 146 0.78 2.13 -0.26
C PHE A 146 1.36 2.12 -1.68
N ASP A 147 1.17 3.21 -2.42
CA ASP A 147 1.65 3.36 -3.79
C ASP A 147 2.73 4.44 -3.83
N LEU A 148 4.00 4.01 -3.98
CA LEU A 148 5.14 4.91 -4.08
C LEU A 148 5.29 5.41 -5.51
N ARG A 149 5.31 6.74 -5.68
CA ARG A 149 5.23 7.44 -6.96
C ARG A 149 6.30 8.51 -7.11
N PRO A 150 6.58 8.97 -8.33
CA PRO A 150 7.39 10.17 -8.52
C PRO A 150 6.84 11.39 -7.77
N GLY A 151 7.76 12.19 -7.20
CA GLY A 151 7.42 13.28 -6.29
C GLY A 151 6.65 14.45 -6.91
N ASN A 152 6.59 14.56 -8.23
CA ASN A 152 5.86 15.59 -8.97
C ASN A 152 4.45 15.15 -9.42
N ILE A 153 4.00 13.95 -9.02
CA ILE A 153 2.66 13.47 -9.36
C ILE A 153 1.61 14.21 -8.50
N PHE A 154 0.50 14.57 -9.14
CA PHE A 154 -0.65 15.14 -8.45
C PHE A 154 -1.25 14.12 -7.46
N SER A 155 -1.53 14.56 -6.22
CA SER A 155 -1.98 13.68 -5.11
C SER A 155 -3.17 12.79 -5.47
N GLY A 156 -4.18 13.35 -6.14
CA GLY A 156 -5.37 12.61 -6.58
C GLY A 156 -5.21 11.79 -7.86
N ASN A 157 -4.00 11.68 -8.44
CA ASN A 157 -3.83 10.95 -9.71
C ASN A 157 -4.13 9.46 -9.53
N GLN A 158 -4.97 8.89 -10.43
CA GLN A 158 -5.40 7.48 -10.44
C GLN A 158 -6.04 6.97 -9.14
N SER A 159 -6.35 7.85 -8.18
CA SER A 159 -6.93 7.47 -6.89
C SER A 159 -8.30 6.79 -7.01
N GLU A 160 -9.10 7.15 -8.02
CA GLU A 160 -10.40 6.53 -8.31
C GLU A 160 -10.29 5.04 -8.66
N LEU A 161 -9.18 4.62 -9.28
CA LEU A 161 -8.93 3.21 -9.61
C LEU A 161 -8.71 2.38 -8.33
N TRP A 162 -7.95 2.92 -7.38
CA TRP A 162 -7.73 2.28 -6.08
C TRP A 162 -9.00 2.24 -5.25
N VAL A 163 -9.74 3.34 -5.20
CA VAL A 163 -11.04 3.41 -4.52
C VAL A 163 -12.00 2.36 -5.08
N HIS A 164 -12.10 2.27 -6.43
CA HIS A 164 -12.90 1.24 -7.08
C HIS A 164 -12.43 -0.18 -6.70
N ASN A 165 -11.12 -0.42 -6.72
CA ASN A 165 -10.50 -1.71 -6.41
C ASN A 165 -10.77 -2.17 -4.96
N ILE A 166 -10.72 -1.24 -4.01
CA ILE A 166 -10.97 -1.54 -2.60
C ILE A 166 -12.48 -1.78 -2.39
N PHE A 167 -13.34 -0.84 -2.78
CA PHE A 167 -14.77 -0.93 -2.49
C PHE A 167 -15.50 -2.05 -3.24
N LYS A 168 -14.99 -2.52 -4.39
CA LYS A 168 -15.58 -3.71 -5.05
C LYS A 168 -15.48 -4.99 -4.22
N ARG A 169 -14.55 -5.02 -3.25
CA ARG A 169 -14.30 -6.16 -2.37
C ARG A 169 -14.98 -6.03 -0.99
N ILE A 170 -15.48 -4.84 -0.65
CA ILE A 170 -16.20 -4.62 0.60
C ILE A 170 -17.65 -5.13 0.45
N PRO A 171 -18.14 -5.95 1.39
CA PRO A 171 -19.51 -6.47 1.32
C PRO A 171 -20.56 -5.36 1.20
N LYS A 172 -21.60 -5.61 0.40
CA LYS A 172 -22.73 -4.66 0.25
C LYS A 172 -23.50 -4.44 1.56
N SER A 173 -23.43 -5.40 2.48
CA SER A 173 -24.02 -5.28 3.82
C SER A 173 -23.31 -4.28 4.74
N CYS A 174 -22.13 -3.80 4.34
CA CYS A 174 -21.41 -2.76 5.07
C CYS A 174 -21.83 -1.37 4.59
N GLU A 175 -22.06 -0.46 5.51
CA GLU A 175 -22.16 0.97 5.21
C GLU A 175 -20.78 1.48 4.80
N ARG A 176 -20.66 2.02 3.59
CA ARG A 176 -19.38 2.39 2.96
C ARG A 176 -19.19 3.89 2.94
N TRP A 177 -18.07 4.34 3.46
CA TRP A 177 -17.68 5.74 3.52
C TRP A 177 -16.30 5.97 2.95
N PHE A 178 -16.11 7.13 2.32
CA PHE A 178 -14.82 7.61 1.86
C PHE A 178 -14.57 9.02 2.38
N ARG A 179 -13.34 9.29 2.82
CA ARG A 179 -12.92 10.63 3.21
C ARG A 179 -11.55 10.95 2.62
N ALA A 180 -11.39 12.20 2.15
CA ALA A 180 -10.13 12.69 1.61
C ALA A 180 -10.10 14.23 1.64
N ASP A 181 -8.93 14.79 1.37
CA ASP A 181 -8.74 16.23 1.20
C ASP A 181 -9.20 16.73 -0.17
N SER A 182 -8.99 18.01 -0.45
CA SER A 182 -9.40 18.67 -1.69
C SER A 182 -8.65 18.19 -2.94
N ALA A 183 -7.50 17.52 -2.81
CA ALA A 183 -6.77 16.97 -3.95
C ALA A 183 -7.55 15.83 -4.64
N TYR A 184 -8.46 15.19 -3.90
CA TYR A 184 -9.32 14.12 -4.40
C TYR A 184 -10.69 14.63 -4.91
N SER A 185 -10.96 15.92 -4.81
CA SER A 185 -12.17 16.55 -5.33
C SER A 185 -12.12 16.66 -6.86
N LYS A 186 -12.47 15.56 -7.54
CA LYS A 186 -12.51 15.46 -9.00
C LYS A 186 -13.68 14.60 -9.47
N HIS A 187 -14.12 14.86 -10.69
CA HIS A 187 -15.31 14.24 -11.26
C HIS A 187 -15.25 12.71 -11.34
N GLU A 188 -14.08 12.18 -11.71
CA GLU A 188 -13.82 10.75 -11.80
C GLU A 188 -13.96 10.06 -10.42
N MET A 189 -13.50 10.72 -9.36
CA MET A 189 -13.65 10.22 -8.00
C MET A 189 -15.13 10.16 -7.58
N PHE A 190 -15.88 11.23 -7.82
CA PHE A 190 -17.30 11.24 -7.48
C PHE A 190 -18.08 10.17 -8.23
N ARG A 191 -17.81 9.97 -9.52
CA ARG A 191 -18.40 8.88 -10.31
C ARG A 191 -18.05 7.51 -9.76
N ALA A 192 -16.78 7.27 -9.38
CA ALA A 192 -16.33 6.00 -8.82
C ALA A 192 -17.03 5.69 -7.49
N LEU A 193 -17.20 6.69 -6.63
CA LEU A 193 -17.89 6.56 -5.34
C LEU A 193 -19.38 6.29 -5.54
N GLN A 194 -20.05 7.05 -6.40
CA GLN A 194 -21.48 6.86 -6.72
C GLN A 194 -21.75 5.47 -7.31
N ALA A 195 -20.93 5.01 -8.25
CA ALA A 195 -21.05 3.68 -8.86
C ALA A 195 -20.94 2.53 -7.86
N LYS A 196 -20.37 2.78 -6.67
CA LYS A 196 -20.23 1.80 -5.58
C LYS A 196 -21.14 2.10 -4.39
N GLU A 197 -22.05 3.06 -4.52
CA GLU A 197 -22.96 3.48 -3.44
C GLU A 197 -22.20 3.84 -2.15
N VAL A 198 -21.08 4.55 -2.30
CA VAL A 198 -20.22 4.98 -1.20
C VAL A 198 -20.60 6.39 -0.78
N LYS A 199 -20.92 6.59 0.49
CA LYS A 199 -21.05 7.93 1.08
C LYS A 199 -19.67 8.56 1.19
N PHE A 200 -19.56 9.87 1.06
CA PHE A 200 -18.24 10.52 1.10
C PHE A 200 -18.25 11.88 1.78
N ALA A 201 -17.09 12.21 2.34
CA ALA A 201 -16.75 13.53 2.85
C ALA A 201 -15.40 13.94 2.24
N ILE A 202 -15.44 14.81 1.23
CA ILE A 202 -14.26 15.32 0.53
C ILE A 202 -14.31 16.85 0.62
N VAL A 203 -13.20 17.47 1.01
CA VAL A 203 -13.07 18.92 1.02
C VAL A 203 -13.15 19.40 -0.43
N LEU A 204 -14.04 20.36 -0.72
CA LEU A 204 -14.13 20.95 -2.05
C LEU A 204 -12.98 21.94 -2.26
N LYS A 205 -12.47 22.01 -3.49
CA LYS A 205 -11.58 23.09 -3.90
C LYS A 205 -12.37 24.39 -4.00
N ASP A 206 -11.75 25.50 -3.62
CA ASP A 206 -12.39 26.83 -3.63
C ASP A 206 -13.01 27.20 -4.98
N ASN A 207 -12.40 26.76 -6.08
CA ASN A 207 -12.90 26.99 -7.44
C ASN A 207 -14.15 26.15 -7.80
N ILE A 208 -14.48 25.11 -7.03
CA ILE A 208 -15.67 24.27 -7.23
C ILE A 208 -16.83 24.75 -6.33
N GLY A 209 -16.52 25.32 -5.17
CA GLY A 209 -17.52 25.83 -4.21
C GLY A 209 -18.50 26.83 -4.81
N GLY A 210 -18.09 27.63 -5.78
CA GLY A 210 -18.95 28.57 -6.48
C GLY A 210 -20.06 27.94 -7.32
N TYR A 211 -20.01 26.65 -7.64
CA TYR A 211 -21.04 25.91 -8.36
C TYR A 211 -22.09 25.27 -7.45
N VAL A 212 -21.70 24.95 -6.20
CA VAL A 212 -22.60 24.30 -5.23
C VAL A 212 -23.58 25.28 -4.59
N THR A 213 -23.22 26.56 -4.50
CA THR A 213 -24.09 27.63 -3.99
C THR A 213 -25.19 28.08 -4.98
N LYS A 214 -25.25 27.52 -6.18
CA LYS A 214 -26.24 27.83 -7.21
C LYS A 214 -27.28 26.74 -7.45
N LEU A 215 -27.25 25.66 -6.64
CA LEU A 215 -28.23 24.58 -6.58
C LEU A 215 -29.14 24.75 -5.35
#